data_ef1ac3d5e3da4ead62f56ac97dfca17b
#
_entry.id   ef1ac3d5e3da4ead62f56ac97dfca17b
#
_cell.length_a   1.000
_cell.length_b   1.000
_cell.length_c   1.000
_cell.angle_alpha   90.00
_cell.angle_beta   90.00
_cell.angle_gamma   90.00
#
_symmetry.space_group_name_H-M   'P 1'
#
loop_
_entity.id
_entity.type
_entity.pdbx_description
1 polymer ?
#
loop_
_entity_poly.entity_id
_entity_poly.type
_entity_poly.pdbx_seq_one_letter_code
_entity_poly.pdbx_strand_id
1 'polypeptide(L)'
;MKQHTYIAIDLKSFYASVECRERGLDPLDTNLVVADESRTDKTICLAVTPSLKSYGISGRGRLFEVKQRVKEANAGRQHDAPGRRLEGSSHFFSELQADPSLAIDFIIAPPRMAYYMEYSTRIYQVYLKYIAPEDIVVYSIDEVFMDVTDYLNTYKLSAHDLAMKIILDVLETTGITATAGIGTNLFLCKVAMDIVAKHIPADKNGVRIAELDEMKFRRELWAHQPLTDFWRVGRGIAKKLEQNGMFTDRKSTRLNSSHSH
;
A
#
# COMPACT_ATOMS: atom_id res chain seq x y z
N MET A 1 25.66 3.68 -21.04
CA MET A 1 25.06 4.41 -19.91
C MET A 1 25.08 3.51 -18.69
N LYS A 2 25.39 4.04 -17.49
CA LYS A 2 25.32 3.28 -16.23
C LYS A 2 23.84 2.91 -15.99
N GLN A 3 23.56 1.65 -15.75
CA GLN A 3 22.21 1.21 -15.40
C GLN A 3 21.91 1.65 -13.95
N HIS A 4 20.86 2.42 -13.77
CA HIS A 4 20.43 2.85 -12.45
C HIS A 4 19.52 1.80 -11.80
N THR A 5 19.49 1.82 -10.48
CA THR A 5 18.58 1.01 -9.67
C THR A 5 17.91 1.89 -8.64
N TYR A 6 16.59 1.92 -8.65
CA TYR A 6 15.77 2.70 -7.75
C TYR A 6 14.92 1.79 -6.86
N ILE A 7 14.72 2.21 -5.62
CA ILE A 7 13.78 1.60 -4.67
C ILE A 7 12.70 2.63 -4.35
N ALA A 8 11.44 2.25 -4.53
CA ALA A 8 10.29 2.97 -3.98
C ALA A 8 9.84 2.26 -2.71
N ILE A 9 9.53 3.00 -1.64
CA ILE A 9 8.99 2.46 -0.39
C ILE A 9 7.71 3.21 -0.04
N ASP A 10 6.65 2.48 0.26
CA ASP A 10 5.34 2.98 0.70
C ASP A 10 4.96 2.35 2.04
N LEU A 11 4.70 3.19 3.04
CA LEU A 11 4.35 2.76 4.38
C LEU A 11 2.91 2.25 4.42
N LYS A 12 2.72 1.05 4.92
CA LYS A 12 1.43 0.34 4.82
C LYS A 12 0.35 0.98 5.67
N SER A 13 -0.71 1.48 5.01
CA SER A 13 -1.86 2.12 5.68
C SER A 13 -1.41 3.15 6.71
N PHE A 14 -0.52 4.04 6.35
CA PHE A 14 0.35 4.82 7.25
C PHE A 14 -0.40 5.46 8.42
N TYR A 15 -1.40 6.30 8.18
CA TYR A 15 -2.12 6.98 9.26
C TYR A 15 -2.81 6.00 10.22
N ALA A 16 -3.41 4.93 9.68
CA ALA A 16 -4.04 3.90 10.50
C ALA A 16 -2.99 3.11 11.31
N SER A 17 -1.82 2.86 10.73
CA SER A 17 -0.71 2.21 11.43
C SER A 17 -0.16 3.06 12.56
N VAL A 18 -0.02 4.37 12.36
CA VAL A 18 0.36 5.31 13.44
C VAL A 18 -0.66 5.28 14.55
N GLU A 19 -1.95 5.36 14.24
CA GLU A 19 -3.02 5.33 15.24
C GLU A 19 -3.07 4.01 16.03
N CYS A 20 -2.78 2.87 15.39
CA CYS A 20 -2.62 1.60 16.09
C CYS A 20 -1.43 1.64 17.04
N ARG A 21 -0.26 2.09 16.58
CA ARG A 21 0.96 2.13 17.41
C ARG A 21 0.82 3.05 18.62
N GLU A 22 0.20 4.21 18.47
CA GLU A 22 -0.10 5.14 19.56
C GLU A 22 -1.06 4.55 20.63
N ARG A 23 -1.84 3.53 20.25
CA ARG A 23 -2.74 2.79 21.15
C ARG A 23 -2.14 1.49 21.67
N GLY A 24 -0.88 1.18 21.33
CA GLY A 24 -0.23 -0.09 21.68
C GLY A 24 -0.80 -1.31 20.94
N LEU A 25 -1.45 -1.08 19.78
CA LEU A 25 -2.08 -2.12 18.97
C LEU A 25 -1.20 -2.51 17.78
N ASP A 26 -1.38 -3.73 17.28
CA ASP A 26 -0.72 -4.21 16.06
C ASP A 26 -1.49 -3.73 14.82
N PRO A 27 -0.87 -2.93 13.91
CA PRO A 27 -1.52 -2.46 12.69
C PRO A 27 -1.96 -3.58 11.73
N LEU A 28 -1.34 -4.76 11.81
CA LEU A 28 -1.67 -5.89 10.95
C LEU A 28 -2.84 -6.73 11.49
N ASP A 29 -3.11 -6.67 12.79
CA ASP A 29 -4.16 -7.45 13.44
C ASP A 29 -5.40 -6.62 13.81
N THR A 30 -5.29 -5.29 13.85
CA THR A 30 -6.36 -4.42 14.36
C THR A 30 -7.21 -3.83 13.25
N ASN A 31 -8.53 -3.91 13.37
CA ASN A 31 -9.47 -3.22 12.51
C ASN A 31 -9.61 -1.75 12.95
N LEU A 32 -9.08 -0.83 12.16
CA LEU A 32 -9.11 0.60 12.46
C LEU A 32 -9.23 1.43 11.19
N VAL A 33 -10.02 2.51 11.26
CA VAL A 33 -10.09 3.56 10.24
C VAL A 33 -9.70 4.90 10.85
N VAL A 34 -9.08 5.75 10.04
CA VAL A 34 -8.82 7.14 10.38
C VAL A 34 -9.86 8.00 9.69
N ALA A 35 -10.80 8.56 10.46
CA ALA A 35 -11.88 9.40 9.96
C ALA A 35 -12.38 10.35 11.06
N ASP A 36 -12.86 11.53 10.65
CA ASP A 36 -13.50 12.50 11.54
C ASP A 36 -15.02 12.28 11.53
N GLU A 37 -15.51 11.41 12.41
CA GLU A 37 -16.95 11.13 12.52
C GLU A 37 -17.76 12.28 13.16
N SER A 38 -17.09 13.26 13.80
CA SER A 38 -17.78 14.43 14.37
C SER A 38 -18.43 15.31 13.30
N ARG A 39 -17.98 15.22 12.05
CA ARG A 39 -18.51 16.00 10.93
C ARG A 39 -19.74 15.34 10.33
N THR A 40 -19.60 14.14 9.81
CA THR A 40 -20.68 13.35 9.16
C THR A 40 -20.13 11.98 8.72
N ASP A 41 -20.98 10.98 8.63
CA ASP A 41 -20.65 9.66 8.07
C ASP A 41 -20.28 9.71 6.57
N LYS A 42 -20.50 10.83 5.88
CA LYS A 42 -20.03 11.04 4.50
C LYS A 42 -18.56 11.45 4.41
N THR A 43 -17.88 11.62 5.57
CA THR A 43 -16.45 11.92 5.61
C THR A 43 -15.64 10.82 4.93
N ILE A 44 -14.56 11.22 4.27
CA ILE A 44 -13.64 10.27 3.62
C ILE A 44 -12.70 9.70 4.70
N CYS A 45 -12.54 8.39 4.71
CA CYS A 45 -11.52 7.73 5.52
C CYS A 45 -10.14 8.04 4.93
N LEU A 46 -9.25 8.58 5.75
CA LEU A 46 -7.88 8.92 5.33
C LEU A 46 -6.99 7.68 5.25
N ALA A 47 -7.27 6.68 6.07
CA ALA A 47 -6.59 5.39 6.03
C ALA A 47 -7.49 4.29 6.64
N VAL A 48 -7.24 3.06 6.22
CA VAL A 48 -7.91 1.84 6.70
C VAL A 48 -6.84 0.78 6.91
N THR A 49 -6.89 0.06 8.02
CA THR A 49 -5.91 -1.01 8.30
C THR A 49 -6.03 -2.18 7.30
N PRO A 50 -4.95 -2.94 7.08
CA PRO A 50 -4.97 -4.08 6.17
C PRO A 50 -6.01 -5.14 6.52
N SER A 51 -6.17 -5.46 7.81
CA SER A 51 -7.16 -6.43 8.30
C SER A 51 -8.58 -6.00 7.92
N LEU A 52 -8.92 -4.73 8.12
CA LEU A 52 -10.24 -4.21 7.78
C LEU A 52 -10.47 -4.15 6.25
N LYS A 53 -9.42 -3.84 5.47
CA LYS A 53 -9.48 -3.92 3.99
C LYS A 53 -9.79 -5.33 3.47
N SER A 54 -9.43 -6.39 4.21
CA SER A 54 -9.70 -7.78 3.81
C SER A 54 -11.18 -8.10 3.68
N TYR A 55 -12.04 -7.31 4.30
CA TYR A 55 -13.50 -7.39 4.17
C TYR A 55 -14.07 -6.64 2.95
N GLY A 56 -13.21 -6.26 2.00
CA GLY A 56 -13.60 -5.56 0.78
C GLY A 56 -13.82 -4.05 0.97
N ILE A 57 -13.24 -3.47 2.01
CA ILE A 57 -13.32 -2.05 2.30
C ILE A 57 -12.23 -1.30 1.55
N SER A 58 -12.63 -0.23 0.83
CA SER A 58 -11.68 0.63 0.11
C SER A 58 -10.81 1.43 1.09
N GLY A 59 -9.53 1.60 0.75
CA GLY A 59 -8.59 2.39 1.55
C GLY A 59 -8.95 3.88 1.68
N ARG A 60 -9.83 4.39 0.82
CA ARG A 60 -10.30 5.79 0.78
C ARG A 60 -11.81 5.87 0.62
N GLY A 61 -12.55 4.89 1.11
CA GLY A 61 -14.01 4.90 1.15
C GLY A 61 -14.55 5.97 2.10
N ARG A 62 -15.82 6.26 2.00
CA ARG A 62 -16.52 7.10 2.99
C ARG A 62 -16.86 6.28 4.23
N LEU A 63 -16.97 6.93 5.38
CA LEU A 63 -17.20 6.23 6.65
C LEU A 63 -18.50 5.41 6.63
N PHE A 64 -19.58 5.92 6.01
CA PHE A 64 -20.83 5.15 5.87
C PHE A 64 -20.67 3.88 5.03
N GLU A 65 -19.80 3.90 4.01
CA GLU A 65 -19.50 2.72 3.18
C GLU A 65 -18.73 1.66 4.00
N VAL A 66 -17.82 2.09 4.87
CA VAL A 66 -17.13 1.20 5.82
C VAL A 66 -18.13 0.53 6.75
N LYS A 67 -19.01 1.33 7.38
CA LYS A 67 -20.07 0.84 8.28
C LYS A 67 -21.00 -0.15 7.56
N GLN A 68 -21.39 0.16 6.33
CA GLN A 68 -22.25 -0.71 5.52
C GLN A 68 -21.55 -2.04 5.18
N ARG A 69 -20.29 -2.00 4.76
CA ARG A 69 -19.52 -3.21 4.45
C ARG A 69 -19.30 -4.11 5.67
N VAL A 70 -19.02 -3.51 6.83
CA VAL A 70 -18.93 -4.27 8.09
C VAL A 70 -20.27 -4.92 8.44
N LYS A 71 -21.38 -4.22 8.26
CA LYS A 71 -22.73 -4.78 8.46
C LYS A 71 -23.00 -5.97 7.52
N GLU A 72 -22.67 -5.86 6.24
CA GLU A 72 -22.80 -6.96 5.25
C GLU A 72 -21.93 -8.16 5.62
N ALA A 73 -20.66 -7.91 6.00
CA ALA A 73 -19.75 -8.97 6.43
C ALA A 73 -20.26 -9.67 7.71
N ASN A 74 -20.81 -8.92 8.65
CA ASN A 74 -21.43 -9.48 9.86
C ASN A 74 -22.70 -10.29 9.56
N ALA A 75 -23.51 -9.92 8.58
CA ALA A 75 -24.63 -10.72 8.15
C ALA A 75 -24.17 -12.11 7.59
N GLY A 76 -23.07 -12.14 6.83
CA GLY A 76 -22.43 -13.39 6.40
C GLY A 76 -21.91 -14.20 7.59
N ARG A 77 -21.17 -13.59 8.50
CA ARG A 77 -20.68 -14.27 9.72
C ARG A 77 -21.82 -14.83 10.57
N GLN A 78 -22.91 -14.09 10.73
CA GLN A 78 -24.09 -14.57 11.47
C GLN A 78 -24.69 -15.83 10.81
N HIS A 79 -24.74 -15.88 9.49
CA HIS A 79 -25.23 -17.06 8.77
C HIS A 79 -24.37 -18.29 9.04
N ASP A 80 -23.05 -18.10 9.15
CA ASP A 80 -22.07 -19.18 9.31
C ASP A 80 -21.76 -19.52 10.78
N ALA A 81 -22.17 -18.64 11.71
CA ALA A 81 -21.95 -18.82 13.14
C ALA A 81 -22.75 -19.99 13.73
N PRO A 82 -22.24 -20.64 14.79
CA PRO A 82 -23.00 -21.66 15.54
C PRO A 82 -24.34 -21.10 16.02
N GLY A 83 -25.42 -21.83 15.73
CA GLY A 83 -26.77 -21.39 16.06
C GLY A 83 -27.24 -20.13 15.32
N ARG A 84 -26.53 -19.66 14.30
CA ARG A 84 -26.81 -18.44 13.52
C ARG A 84 -26.94 -17.17 14.41
N ARG A 85 -26.12 -17.12 15.45
CA ARG A 85 -26.09 -15.98 16.39
C ARG A 85 -24.66 -15.51 16.58
N LEU A 86 -24.46 -14.20 16.62
CA LEU A 86 -23.20 -13.58 17.02
C LEU A 86 -23.29 -13.27 18.52
N GLU A 87 -22.26 -13.68 19.28
CA GLU A 87 -22.23 -13.62 20.76
C GLU A 87 -21.10 -12.69 21.24
N GLY A 88 -21.02 -11.50 20.68
CA GLY A 88 -20.01 -10.52 21.02
C GLY A 88 -19.41 -9.88 19.76
N SER A 89 -18.34 -9.12 19.94
CA SER A 89 -17.62 -8.49 18.86
C SER A 89 -16.14 -8.36 19.17
N SER A 90 -15.31 -8.28 18.12
CA SER A 90 -13.89 -7.96 18.24
C SER A 90 -13.42 -7.07 17.11
N HIS A 91 -12.45 -6.23 17.39
CA HIS A 91 -11.70 -5.47 16.41
C HIS A 91 -10.33 -6.09 16.10
N PHE A 92 -10.04 -7.28 16.63
CA PHE A 92 -8.82 -8.04 16.30
C PHE A 92 -9.09 -9.11 15.26
N PHE A 93 -8.32 -9.07 14.19
CA PHE A 93 -8.46 -10.04 13.10
C PHE A 93 -8.20 -11.47 13.57
N SER A 94 -7.18 -11.67 14.41
CA SER A 94 -6.83 -12.98 14.97
C SER A 94 -7.98 -13.59 15.79
N GLU A 95 -8.66 -12.79 16.63
CA GLU A 95 -9.81 -13.27 17.39
C GLU A 95 -11.00 -13.61 16.48
N LEU A 96 -11.25 -12.76 15.48
CA LEU A 96 -12.31 -12.99 14.49
C LEU A 96 -12.08 -14.24 13.64
N GLN A 97 -10.80 -14.60 13.40
CA GLN A 97 -10.46 -15.88 12.72
C GLN A 97 -10.61 -17.08 13.64
N ALA A 98 -10.30 -16.93 14.93
CA ALA A 98 -10.39 -18.00 15.91
C ALA A 98 -11.83 -18.31 16.33
N ASP A 99 -12.71 -17.29 16.39
CA ASP A 99 -14.09 -17.43 16.86
C ASP A 99 -15.10 -16.90 15.84
N PRO A 100 -15.80 -17.79 15.11
CA PRO A 100 -16.81 -17.39 14.13
C PRO A 100 -18.08 -16.79 14.76
N SER A 101 -18.29 -16.89 16.08
CA SER A 101 -19.42 -16.28 16.77
C SER A 101 -19.25 -14.80 17.05
N LEU A 102 -18.04 -14.23 16.87
CA LEU A 102 -17.77 -12.83 17.09
C LEU A 102 -18.17 -11.97 15.87
N ALA A 103 -18.85 -10.86 16.13
CA ALA A 103 -19.07 -9.81 15.13
C ALA A 103 -17.80 -9.02 14.86
N ILE A 104 -17.60 -8.60 13.62
CA ILE A 104 -16.54 -7.65 13.24
C ILE A 104 -16.91 -6.30 13.86
N ASP A 105 -15.98 -5.75 14.61
CA ASP A 105 -15.98 -4.36 15.08
C ASP A 105 -14.73 -3.65 14.57
N PHE A 106 -14.69 -2.32 14.67
CA PHE A 106 -13.53 -1.51 14.27
C PHE A 106 -13.46 -0.21 15.05
N ILE A 107 -12.25 0.29 15.19
CA ILE A 107 -11.95 1.56 15.86
C ILE A 107 -12.04 2.69 14.84
N ILE A 108 -12.72 3.78 15.17
CA ILE A 108 -12.69 5.04 14.42
C ILE A 108 -11.75 5.99 15.15
N ALA A 109 -10.62 6.31 14.53
CA ALA A 109 -9.62 7.22 15.09
C ALA A 109 -9.71 8.58 14.39
N PRO A 110 -9.91 9.68 15.13
CA PRO A 110 -9.86 11.02 14.56
C PRO A 110 -8.46 11.31 14.00
N PRO A 111 -8.33 12.05 12.88
CA PRO A 111 -7.03 12.38 12.29
C PRO A 111 -6.17 13.24 13.22
N ARG A 112 -4.89 12.89 13.34
CA ARG A 112 -3.89 13.60 14.15
C ARG A 112 -2.63 13.87 13.32
N MET A 113 -2.69 14.84 12.41
CA MET A 113 -1.64 15.11 11.42
C MET A 113 -0.26 15.38 12.05
N ALA A 114 -0.20 15.99 13.23
CA ALA A 114 1.07 16.23 13.93
C ALA A 114 1.80 14.92 14.26
N TYR A 115 1.10 13.90 14.74
CA TYR A 115 1.66 12.57 14.98
C TYR A 115 2.13 11.89 13.69
N TYR A 116 1.37 12.04 12.60
CA TYR A 116 1.78 11.45 11.32
C TYR A 116 3.04 12.09 10.78
N MET A 117 3.18 13.41 10.91
CA MET A 117 4.41 14.13 10.55
C MET A 117 5.60 13.70 11.41
N GLU A 118 5.40 13.53 12.71
CA GLU A 118 6.42 13.05 13.63
C GLU A 118 6.92 11.64 13.26
N TYR A 119 6.00 10.69 13.03
CA TYR A 119 6.36 9.34 12.58
C TYR A 119 7.05 9.34 11.22
N SER A 120 6.57 10.14 10.27
CA SER A 120 7.22 10.28 8.96
C SER A 120 8.65 10.81 9.10
N THR A 121 8.88 11.79 9.95
CA THR A 121 10.23 12.32 10.23
C THR A 121 11.12 11.25 10.88
N ARG A 122 10.63 10.50 11.84
CA ARG A 122 11.38 9.39 12.46
C ARG A 122 11.76 8.32 11.45
N ILE A 123 10.85 7.98 10.54
CA ILE A 123 11.11 7.00 9.49
C ILE A 123 12.11 7.55 8.48
N TYR A 124 12.04 8.82 8.12
CA TYR A 124 13.04 9.46 7.27
C TYR A 124 14.45 9.40 7.88
N GLN A 125 14.58 9.57 9.20
CA GLN A 125 15.87 9.38 9.90
C GLN A 125 16.40 7.94 9.78
N VAL A 126 15.51 6.94 9.69
CA VAL A 126 15.93 5.56 9.41
C VAL A 126 16.50 5.45 7.99
N TYR A 127 15.85 6.04 6.99
CA TYR A 127 16.36 6.04 5.61
C TYR A 127 17.75 6.67 5.51
N LEU A 128 17.99 7.76 6.23
CA LEU A 128 19.29 8.45 6.26
C LEU A 128 20.45 7.62 6.85
N LYS A 129 20.18 6.55 7.58
CA LYS A 129 21.23 5.61 8.02
C LYS A 129 21.85 4.85 6.86
N TYR A 130 21.12 4.72 5.74
CA TYR A 130 21.48 3.86 4.60
C TYR A 130 21.79 4.66 3.35
N ILE A 131 21.05 5.73 3.08
CA ILE A 131 21.07 6.48 1.84
C ILE A 131 21.25 7.97 2.17
N ALA A 132 22.11 8.63 1.42
CA ALA A 132 22.33 10.07 1.56
C ALA A 132 21.08 10.87 1.13
N PRO A 133 20.84 12.04 1.73
CA PRO A 133 19.61 12.82 1.46
C PRO A 133 19.47 13.25 0.00
N GLU A 134 20.58 13.47 -0.71
CA GLU A 134 20.57 13.83 -2.14
C GLU A 134 20.05 12.70 -3.05
N ASP A 135 20.11 11.45 -2.60
CA ASP A 135 19.64 10.27 -3.32
C ASP A 135 18.24 9.81 -2.87
N ILE A 136 17.60 10.56 -1.98
CA ILE A 136 16.24 10.33 -1.50
C ILE A 136 15.30 11.42 -2.01
N VAL A 137 14.24 11.02 -2.71
CA VAL A 137 13.15 11.91 -3.08
C VAL A 137 11.93 11.58 -2.22
N VAL A 138 11.54 12.50 -1.34
CA VAL A 138 10.31 12.39 -0.55
C VAL A 138 9.14 12.72 -1.48
N TYR A 139 8.36 11.70 -1.84
CA TYR A 139 7.22 11.85 -2.73
C TYR A 139 5.95 12.26 -2.00
N SER A 140 5.74 11.69 -0.81
CA SER A 140 4.64 12.03 0.11
C SER A 140 5.06 11.78 1.56
N ILE A 141 4.13 11.97 2.50
CA ILE A 141 4.36 11.71 3.92
C ILE A 141 4.70 10.24 4.22
N ASP A 142 4.29 9.32 3.35
CA ASP A 142 4.40 7.87 3.52
C ASP A 142 5.15 7.18 2.37
N GLU A 143 5.64 7.94 1.39
CA GLU A 143 6.30 7.38 0.22
C GLU A 143 7.59 8.11 -0.17
N VAL A 144 8.63 7.33 -0.47
CA VAL A 144 9.93 7.81 -0.91
C VAL A 144 10.43 7.03 -2.12
N PHE A 145 11.29 7.69 -2.92
CA PHE A 145 12.13 7.04 -3.91
C PHE A 145 13.60 7.19 -3.52
N MET A 146 14.41 6.18 -3.76
CA MET A 146 15.84 6.18 -3.48
C MET A 146 16.61 5.72 -4.71
N ASP A 147 17.62 6.48 -5.15
CA ASP A 147 18.63 5.97 -6.08
C ASP A 147 19.67 5.17 -5.28
N VAL A 148 19.66 3.86 -5.45
CA VAL A 148 20.55 2.96 -4.69
C VAL A 148 21.72 2.44 -5.53
N THR A 149 21.89 2.96 -6.72
CA THR A 149 22.84 2.48 -7.74
C THR A 149 24.26 2.30 -7.18
N ASP A 150 24.80 3.31 -6.50
CA ASP A 150 26.16 3.30 -5.97
C ASP A 150 26.26 2.62 -4.60
N TYR A 151 25.14 2.39 -3.92
CA TYR A 151 25.09 1.79 -2.58
C TYR A 151 25.17 0.27 -2.61
N LEU A 152 24.69 -0.39 -3.67
CA LEU A 152 24.65 -1.84 -3.76
C LEU A 152 26.04 -2.47 -3.66
N ASN A 153 27.02 -1.88 -4.35
CA ASN A 153 28.41 -2.33 -4.27
C ASN A 153 29.03 -2.06 -2.89
N THR A 154 28.72 -0.91 -2.31
CA THR A 154 29.23 -0.50 -0.97
C THR A 154 28.72 -1.44 0.11
N TYR A 155 27.45 -1.75 0.10
CA TYR A 155 26.84 -2.65 1.09
C TYR A 155 27.00 -4.13 0.73
N LYS A 156 27.43 -4.47 -0.49
CA LYS A 156 27.47 -5.85 -1.01
C LYS A 156 26.14 -6.57 -0.89
N LEU A 157 25.06 -5.85 -1.15
CA LEU A 157 23.69 -6.33 -1.08
C LEU A 157 23.02 -6.22 -2.46
N SER A 158 22.05 -7.12 -2.73
CA SER A 158 21.08 -6.90 -3.79
C SER A 158 20.14 -5.74 -3.44
N ALA A 159 19.48 -5.14 -4.42
CA ALA A 159 18.47 -4.12 -4.18
C ALA A 159 17.32 -4.66 -3.30
N HIS A 160 16.93 -5.92 -3.52
CA HIS A 160 15.93 -6.60 -2.69
C HIS A 160 16.36 -6.68 -1.22
N ASP A 161 17.60 -7.13 -0.96
CA ASP A 161 18.10 -7.29 0.41
C ASP A 161 18.30 -5.94 1.09
N LEU A 162 18.71 -4.90 0.34
CA LEU A 162 18.81 -3.54 0.87
C LEU A 162 17.43 -2.97 1.21
N ALA A 163 16.44 -3.14 0.33
CA ALA A 163 15.05 -2.74 0.61
C ALA A 163 14.50 -3.46 1.85
N MET A 164 14.70 -4.78 1.95
CA MET A 164 14.29 -5.56 3.11
C MET A 164 14.96 -5.05 4.40
N LYS A 165 16.25 -4.80 4.37
CA LYS A 165 17.00 -4.29 5.53
C LYS A 165 16.46 -2.95 6.01
N ILE A 166 16.20 -2.02 5.10
CA ILE A 166 15.62 -0.71 5.42
C ILE A 166 14.22 -0.86 6.01
N ILE A 167 13.36 -1.67 5.40
CA ILE A 167 11.99 -1.89 5.87
C ILE A 167 11.96 -2.55 7.25
N LEU A 168 12.83 -3.50 7.52
CA LEU A 168 12.92 -4.14 8.84
C LEU A 168 13.41 -3.17 9.92
N ASP A 169 14.33 -2.26 9.60
CA ASP A 169 14.75 -1.19 10.54
C ASP A 169 13.59 -0.21 10.82
N VAL A 170 12.80 0.15 9.81
CA VAL A 170 11.58 0.95 9.99
C VAL A 170 10.59 0.21 10.90
N LEU A 171 10.38 -1.08 10.66
CA LEU A 171 9.48 -1.91 11.46
C LEU A 171 9.95 -2.02 12.92
N GLU A 172 11.24 -2.25 13.15
CA GLU A 172 11.81 -2.32 14.49
C GLU A 172 11.71 -0.99 15.23
N THR A 173 11.96 0.12 14.52
CA THR A 173 11.97 1.47 15.12
C THR A 173 10.56 1.99 15.41
N THR A 174 9.56 1.67 14.57
CA THR A 174 8.23 2.28 14.63
C THR A 174 7.07 1.28 14.74
N GLY A 175 7.31 0.00 14.48
CA GLY A 175 6.27 -1.02 14.37
C GLY A 175 5.39 -0.90 13.14
N ILE A 176 5.82 -0.14 12.12
CA ILE A 176 5.10 0.07 10.85
C ILE A 176 5.84 -0.66 9.74
N THR A 177 5.12 -1.50 8.99
CA THR A 177 5.66 -2.20 7.83
C THR A 177 5.48 -1.39 6.55
N ALA A 178 6.11 -1.85 5.47
CA ALA A 178 6.08 -1.18 4.17
C ALA A 178 6.02 -2.17 3.01
N THR A 179 5.69 -1.65 1.85
CA THR A 179 5.81 -2.31 0.55
C THR A 179 6.89 -1.61 -0.24
N ALA A 180 7.69 -2.34 -1.00
CA ALA A 180 8.70 -1.75 -1.87
C ALA A 180 8.56 -2.21 -3.31
N GLY A 181 8.99 -1.34 -4.21
CA GLY A 181 9.21 -1.65 -5.62
C GLY A 181 10.64 -1.32 -6.02
N ILE A 182 11.23 -2.16 -6.85
CA ILE A 182 12.58 -1.99 -7.37
C ILE A 182 12.48 -1.91 -8.89
N GLY A 183 13.21 -0.97 -9.48
CA GLY A 183 13.19 -0.78 -10.93
C GLY A 183 14.42 -0.06 -11.45
N THR A 184 14.63 -0.16 -12.76
CA THR A 184 15.74 0.50 -13.47
C THR A 184 15.50 1.99 -13.72
N ASN A 185 14.31 2.47 -13.40
CA ASN A 185 13.92 3.89 -13.39
C ASN A 185 12.77 4.11 -12.40
N LEU A 186 12.43 5.38 -12.14
CA LEU A 186 11.39 5.76 -11.19
C LEU A 186 10.00 5.22 -11.55
N PHE A 187 9.66 5.15 -12.84
CA PHE A 187 8.38 4.60 -13.28
C PHE A 187 8.30 3.11 -12.96
N LEU A 188 9.32 2.33 -13.32
CA LEU A 188 9.31 0.89 -13.10
C LEU A 188 9.31 0.53 -11.60
N CYS A 189 10.08 1.23 -10.76
CA CYS A 189 10.04 0.95 -9.32
C CYS A 189 8.67 1.31 -8.71
N LYS A 190 8.03 2.40 -9.13
CA LYS A 190 6.68 2.78 -8.66
C LYS A 190 5.63 1.77 -9.13
N VAL A 191 5.65 1.35 -10.38
CA VAL A 191 4.72 0.37 -10.94
C VAL A 191 4.94 -1.03 -10.33
N ALA A 192 6.19 -1.42 -10.06
CA ALA A 192 6.49 -2.64 -9.32
C ALA A 192 5.82 -2.63 -7.94
N MET A 193 5.92 -1.52 -7.22
CA MET A 193 5.32 -1.36 -5.90
C MET A 193 3.79 -1.32 -5.95
N ASP A 194 3.20 -0.55 -6.86
CA ASP A 194 1.76 -0.29 -6.89
C ASP A 194 0.94 -1.43 -7.50
N ILE A 195 1.50 -2.17 -8.46
CA ILE A 195 0.80 -3.22 -9.19
C ILE A 195 1.33 -4.61 -8.81
N VAL A 196 2.62 -4.87 -9.07
CA VAL A 196 3.17 -6.23 -8.93
C VAL A 196 3.20 -6.67 -7.47
N ALA A 197 3.65 -5.81 -6.55
CA ALA A 197 3.75 -6.15 -5.14
C ALA A 197 2.40 -6.47 -4.49
N LYS A 198 1.29 -5.96 -5.01
CA LYS A 198 -0.06 -6.28 -4.51
C LYS A 198 -0.44 -7.75 -4.72
N HIS A 199 0.13 -8.41 -5.72
CA HIS A 199 -0.12 -9.81 -6.06
C HIS A 199 0.90 -10.78 -5.46
N ILE A 200 1.93 -10.26 -4.78
CA ILE A 200 2.90 -11.06 -4.04
C ILE A 200 2.37 -11.28 -2.62
N PRO A 201 2.41 -12.52 -2.09
CA PRO A 201 2.07 -12.76 -0.69
C PRO A 201 3.03 -11.99 0.21
N ALA A 202 2.48 -11.41 1.29
CA ALA A 202 3.30 -10.77 2.31
C ALA A 202 4.12 -11.81 3.07
N ASP A 203 5.33 -11.45 3.49
CA ASP A 203 6.10 -12.26 4.41
C ASP A 203 5.51 -12.20 5.84
N LYS A 204 6.15 -12.89 6.79
CA LYS A 204 5.72 -12.90 8.20
C LYS A 204 5.66 -11.53 8.87
N ASN A 205 6.36 -10.54 8.33
CA ASN A 205 6.38 -9.16 8.80
C ASN A 205 5.44 -8.23 8.01
N GLY A 206 4.63 -8.79 7.12
CA GLY A 206 3.73 -8.04 6.26
C GLY A 206 4.42 -7.33 5.09
N VAL A 207 5.70 -7.62 4.83
CA VAL A 207 6.51 -6.97 3.79
C VAL A 207 6.23 -7.61 2.43
N ARG A 208 6.15 -6.76 1.41
CA ARG A 208 6.05 -7.15 0.00
C ARG A 208 7.08 -6.35 -0.79
N ILE A 209 7.89 -7.03 -1.58
CA ILE A 209 8.90 -6.40 -2.45
C ILE A 209 8.75 -6.98 -3.85
N ALA A 210 8.55 -6.11 -4.84
CA ALA A 210 8.51 -6.48 -6.25
C ALA A 210 9.63 -5.80 -7.03
N GLU A 211 10.06 -6.41 -8.12
CA GLU A 211 11.13 -5.90 -8.97
C GLU A 211 10.73 -5.97 -10.44
N LEU A 212 10.95 -4.88 -11.18
CA LEU A 212 10.73 -4.79 -12.62
C LEU A 212 11.94 -4.18 -13.33
N ASP A 213 12.33 -4.83 -14.41
CA ASP A 213 13.05 -4.23 -15.51
C ASP A 213 12.11 -4.01 -16.71
N GLU A 214 12.60 -3.39 -17.78
CA GLU A 214 11.80 -3.13 -18.98
C GLU A 214 11.25 -4.41 -19.63
N MET A 215 12.04 -5.48 -19.67
CA MET A 215 11.63 -6.73 -20.28
C MET A 215 10.59 -7.47 -19.44
N LYS A 216 10.74 -7.44 -18.12
CA LYS A 216 9.76 -7.99 -17.19
C LYS A 216 8.45 -7.21 -17.24
N PHE A 217 8.51 -5.87 -17.27
CA PHE A 217 7.35 -5.01 -17.49
C PHE A 217 6.60 -5.38 -18.77
N ARG A 218 7.28 -5.55 -19.89
CA ARG A 218 6.65 -5.95 -21.15
C ARG A 218 5.98 -7.32 -21.07
N ARG A 219 6.59 -8.28 -20.39
CA ARG A 219 6.02 -9.63 -20.24
C ARG A 219 4.81 -9.65 -19.33
N GLU A 220 4.86 -8.95 -18.21
CA GLU A 220 3.87 -9.08 -17.13
C GLU A 220 2.77 -8.00 -17.17
N LEU A 221 3.11 -6.77 -17.55
CA LEU A 221 2.23 -5.62 -17.41
C LEU A 221 1.82 -4.95 -18.73
N TRP A 222 2.43 -5.31 -19.86
CA TRP A 222 2.12 -4.66 -21.13
C TRP A 222 0.66 -4.81 -21.57
N ALA A 223 -0.02 -5.85 -21.12
CA ALA A 223 -1.45 -6.11 -21.34
C ALA A 223 -2.31 -5.85 -20.09
N HIS A 224 -1.75 -5.25 -19.03
CA HIS A 224 -2.45 -4.98 -17.78
C HIS A 224 -3.60 -3.98 -17.97
N GLN A 225 -4.69 -4.21 -17.27
CA GLN A 225 -5.87 -3.35 -17.17
C GLN A 225 -6.34 -3.28 -15.72
N PRO A 226 -6.94 -2.16 -15.29
CA PRO A 226 -7.20 -0.94 -16.06
C PRO A 226 -5.95 -0.06 -16.19
N LEU A 227 -5.91 0.83 -17.18
CA LEU A 227 -4.81 1.78 -17.36
C LEU A 227 -4.62 2.74 -16.18
N THR A 228 -5.67 2.98 -15.40
CA THR A 228 -5.63 3.83 -14.20
C THR A 228 -4.79 3.25 -13.06
N ASP A 229 -4.37 1.99 -13.12
CA ASP A 229 -3.45 1.41 -12.15
C ASP A 229 -2.02 1.91 -12.32
N PHE A 230 -1.68 2.37 -13.54
CA PHE A 230 -0.35 2.89 -13.83
C PHE A 230 -0.16 4.30 -13.27
N TRP A 231 1.00 4.50 -12.67
CA TRP A 231 1.39 5.80 -12.13
C TRP A 231 1.22 6.94 -13.14
N ARG A 232 0.59 8.04 -12.72
CA ARG A 232 0.25 9.23 -13.51
C ARG A 232 -0.80 9.02 -14.61
N VAL A 233 -1.43 7.86 -14.69
CA VAL A 233 -2.57 7.65 -15.59
C VAL A 233 -3.88 7.82 -14.81
N GLY A 234 -4.39 9.05 -14.77
CA GLY A 234 -5.69 9.33 -14.16
C GLY A 234 -6.87 8.97 -15.07
N ARG A 235 -8.09 9.01 -14.51
CA ARG A 235 -9.34 8.68 -15.24
C ARG A 235 -9.51 9.46 -16.55
N GLY A 236 -9.12 10.75 -16.57
CA GLY A 236 -9.23 11.58 -17.77
C GLY A 236 -8.31 11.10 -18.91
N ILE A 237 -7.07 10.73 -18.58
CA ILE A 237 -6.12 10.19 -19.56
C ILE A 237 -6.59 8.81 -20.02
N ALA A 238 -6.96 7.91 -19.11
CA ALA A 238 -7.47 6.59 -19.44
C ALA A 238 -8.67 6.66 -20.39
N LYS A 239 -9.65 7.52 -20.08
CA LYS A 239 -10.83 7.73 -20.94
C LYS A 239 -10.47 8.20 -22.36
N LYS A 240 -9.51 9.12 -22.50
CA LYS A 240 -9.04 9.57 -23.82
C LYS A 240 -8.35 8.44 -24.59
N LEU A 241 -7.54 7.64 -23.93
CA LEU A 241 -6.87 6.49 -24.55
C LEU A 241 -7.90 5.44 -25.00
N GLU A 242 -8.86 5.10 -24.14
CA GLU A 242 -9.94 4.14 -24.42
C GLU A 242 -10.82 4.59 -25.58
N GLN A 243 -11.17 5.88 -25.68
CA GLN A 243 -11.90 6.45 -26.82
C GLN A 243 -11.17 6.30 -28.16
N ASN A 244 -9.82 6.21 -28.12
CA ASN A 244 -8.98 5.93 -29.28
C ASN A 244 -8.66 4.43 -29.42
N GLY A 245 -9.37 3.58 -28.69
CA GLY A 245 -9.22 2.13 -28.74
C GLY A 245 -7.93 1.60 -28.06
N MET A 246 -7.27 2.41 -27.23
CA MET A 246 -6.06 2.06 -26.49
C MET A 246 -6.44 1.65 -25.06
N PHE A 247 -6.61 0.35 -24.82
CA PHE A 247 -7.00 -0.20 -23.52
C PHE A 247 -5.84 -0.77 -22.72
N THR A 248 -4.67 -0.88 -23.34
CA THR A 248 -3.45 -1.42 -22.74
C THR A 248 -2.24 -0.65 -23.26
N ASP A 249 -1.13 -0.67 -22.53
CA ASP A 249 0.13 -0.07 -22.95
C ASP A 249 0.65 -0.70 -24.26
N ARG A 250 0.52 -2.02 -24.41
CA ARG A 250 0.87 -2.73 -25.63
C ARG A 250 0.20 -2.16 -26.88
N LYS A 251 -1.07 -1.76 -26.79
CA LYS A 251 -1.83 -1.22 -27.91
C LYS A 251 -1.41 0.22 -28.24
N SER A 252 -1.17 1.03 -27.20
CA SER A 252 -0.66 2.39 -27.31
C SER A 252 0.71 2.42 -28.01
N THR A 253 1.64 1.58 -27.58
CA THR A 253 3.00 1.50 -28.13
C THR A 253 3.00 1.07 -29.60
N ARG A 254 2.14 0.11 -30.00
CA ARG A 254 2.04 -0.35 -31.39
C ARG A 254 1.49 0.72 -32.34
N LEU A 255 0.55 1.55 -31.89
CA LEU A 255 0.01 2.65 -32.70
C LEU A 255 1.05 3.76 -32.93
N ASN A 256 1.85 4.08 -31.93
CA ASN A 256 2.93 5.06 -32.06
C ASN A 256 4.03 4.60 -33.03
N SER A 257 4.35 3.30 -33.08
CA SER A 257 5.35 2.77 -34.02
C SER A 257 4.88 2.71 -35.48
N SER A 258 3.57 2.76 -35.75
CA SER A 258 3.01 2.80 -37.10
C SER A 258 2.94 4.19 -37.71
N HIS A 259 3.17 5.25 -36.92
CA HIS A 259 3.20 6.66 -37.38
C HIS A 259 4.61 7.21 -37.61
N SER A 260 5.66 6.39 -37.49
CA SER A 260 7.07 6.78 -37.67
C SER A 260 7.65 6.33 -39.02
N HIS A 261 6.81 6.27 -40.07
CA HIS A 261 7.26 6.06 -41.47
C HIS A 261 6.83 7.20 -42.36
#